data_a992f728034f9af52360aee8dc8dcfbe
#
_entry.id   a992f728034f9af52360aee8dc8dcfbe
#
_cell.length_a   1.000
_cell.length_b   1.000
_cell.length_c   1.000
_cell.angle_alpha   90.00
_cell.angle_beta   90.00
_cell.angle_gamma   90.00
#
_symmetry.space_group_name_H-M   'P 1'
#
loop_
_entity.id
_entity.type
_entity.pdbx_description
1 polymer ?
#
loop_
_entity_poly.entity_id
_entity_poly.type
_entity_poly.pdbx_seq_one_letter_code
_entity_poly.pdbx_strand_id
1 'polypeptide(L)'
;MAVSSGTRAFVLELFADLGAVTARAMMGGLAVYSAGRIFAIVGPEDRIYLKASGPLAEALAEEGSEQFAYDRAGKSTRMGYWTLPDAAIDDPEAACDWARRALAASGGFP
;
A
#
# COMPACT_ATOMS: atom_id res chain seq x y z
N MET A 1 10.83 -9.16 10.45
CA MET A 1 11.49 -9.79 9.33
C MET A 1 11.49 -8.86 8.13
N ALA A 2 12.61 -8.76 7.44
CA ALA A 2 12.69 -7.83 6.33
C ALA A 2 11.99 -8.38 5.09
N VAL A 3 11.47 -7.46 4.28
CA VAL A 3 10.87 -7.81 3.00
C VAL A 3 11.98 -8.28 2.05
N SER A 4 11.73 -9.35 1.33
CA SER A 4 12.73 -9.91 0.44
C SER A 4 13.01 -8.98 -0.75
N SER A 5 14.20 -9.13 -1.35
CA SER A 5 14.54 -8.33 -2.52
C SER A 5 13.62 -8.65 -3.71
N GLY A 6 13.12 -9.87 -3.80
CA GLY A 6 12.17 -10.22 -4.84
C GLY A 6 10.84 -9.48 -4.69
N THR A 7 10.35 -9.38 -3.45
CA THR A 7 9.12 -8.63 -3.20
C THR A 7 9.31 -7.15 -3.48
N ARG A 8 10.47 -6.60 -3.11
CA ARG A 8 10.78 -5.21 -3.41
C ARG A 8 10.74 -4.96 -4.92
N ALA A 9 11.40 -5.82 -5.69
CA ALA A 9 11.41 -5.67 -7.13
C ALA A 9 10.02 -5.81 -7.72
N PHE A 10 9.24 -6.76 -7.22
CA PHE A 10 7.87 -6.96 -7.68
C PHE A 10 7.02 -5.71 -7.47
N VAL A 11 7.11 -5.11 -6.28
CA VAL A 11 6.31 -3.94 -5.94
C VAL A 11 6.71 -2.75 -6.80
N LEU A 12 8.01 -2.53 -6.99
CA LEU A 12 8.46 -1.43 -7.83
C LEU A 12 7.97 -1.58 -9.26
N GLU A 13 7.96 -2.80 -9.78
CA GLU A 13 7.49 -3.04 -11.13
C GLU A 13 5.96 -2.89 -11.21
N LEU A 14 5.25 -3.40 -10.22
CA LEU A 14 3.78 -3.34 -10.20
C LEU A 14 3.28 -1.90 -10.32
N PHE A 15 3.95 -0.98 -9.64
CA PHE A 15 3.53 0.42 -9.59
C PHE A 15 4.34 1.33 -10.50
N ALA A 16 5.17 0.78 -11.36
CA ALA A 16 6.12 1.58 -12.16
C ALA A 16 5.46 2.67 -12.97
N ASP A 17 4.24 2.44 -13.47
CA ASP A 17 3.55 3.41 -14.31
C ASP A 17 3.14 4.68 -13.56
N LEU A 18 3.18 4.66 -12.23
CA LEU A 18 2.91 5.88 -11.47
C LEU A 18 4.01 6.92 -11.68
N GLY A 19 5.23 6.49 -11.99
CA GLY A 19 6.36 7.38 -12.15
C GLY A 19 7.06 7.68 -10.82
N ALA A 20 8.37 7.75 -10.86
CA ALA A 20 9.20 8.10 -9.71
C ALA A 20 8.90 7.24 -8.48
N VAL A 21 8.71 5.94 -8.70
CA VAL A 21 8.38 5.02 -7.61
C VAL A 21 9.65 4.56 -6.91
N THR A 22 9.67 4.73 -5.59
CA THR A 22 10.80 4.29 -4.75
C THR A 22 10.26 3.53 -3.56
N ALA A 23 11.15 2.77 -2.91
CA ALA A 23 10.78 2.02 -1.73
C ALA A 23 11.90 2.13 -0.70
N ARG A 24 11.51 2.20 0.56
CA ARG A 24 12.46 2.31 1.67
C ARG A 24 12.10 1.31 2.74
N ALA A 25 13.12 0.69 3.32
CA ALA A 25 12.92 -0.24 4.42
C ALA A 25 12.32 0.51 5.62
N MET A 26 11.35 -0.12 6.28
CA MET A 26 10.67 0.50 7.40
C MET A 26 10.15 -0.57 8.34
N MET A 27 10.71 -0.64 9.55
CA MET A 27 10.21 -1.47 10.64
C MET A 27 9.86 -2.90 10.21
N GLY A 28 10.76 -3.53 9.45
CA GLY A 28 10.55 -4.89 8.99
C GLY A 28 9.75 -5.02 7.72
N GLY A 29 9.34 -3.90 7.14
CA GLY A 29 8.60 -3.90 5.88
C GLY A 29 9.18 -2.89 4.92
N LEU A 30 8.35 -2.42 3.98
CA LEU A 30 8.73 -1.37 3.03
C LEU A 30 7.69 -0.26 3.04
N ALA A 31 8.16 0.96 2.87
CA ALA A 31 7.27 2.08 2.53
C ALA A 31 7.49 2.39 1.05
N VAL A 32 6.41 2.58 0.31
CA VAL A 32 6.46 2.78 -1.13
C VAL A 32 5.96 4.18 -1.47
N TYR A 33 6.73 4.88 -2.28
CA TYR A 33 6.50 6.29 -2.58
C TYR A 33 6.39 6.51 -4.08
N SER A 34 5.62 7.53 -4.48
CA SER A 34 5.66 8.06 -5.83
C SER A 34 5.96 9.55 -5.72
N ALA A 35 7.04 9.99 -6.35
CA ALA A 35 7.50 11.38 -6.29
C ALA A 35 7.63 11.88 -4.85
N GLY A 36 8.12 11.01 -3.97
CA GLY A 36 8.35 11.36 -2.57
C GLY A 36 7.13 11.26 -1.67
N ARG A 37 5.98 10.87 -2.19
CA ARG A 37 4.75 10.77 -1.40
C ARG A 37 4.42 9.31 -1.16
N ILE A 38 4.24 8.93 0.11
CA ILE A 38 3.91 7.55 0.46
C ILE A 38 2.48 7.24 0.02
N PHE A 39 2.30 6.07 -0.58
CA PHE A 39 0.96 5.62 -0.95
C PHE A 39 0.69 4.18 -0.56
N ALA A 40 1.72 3.44 -0.20
CA ALA A 40 1.56 2.02 0.11
C ALA A 40 2.64 1.57 1.06
N ILE A 41 2.39 0.45 1.71
CA ILE A 41 3.40 -0.23 2.51
C ILE A 41 3.34 -1.72 2.18
N VAL A 42 4.45 -2.40 2.46
CA VAL A 42 4.48 -3.87 2.42
C VAL A 42 4.71 -4.32 3.85
N GLY A 43 3.78 -5.07 4.36
CA GLY A 43 3.82 -5.51 5.75
C GLY A 43 4.20 -6.96 5.89
N PRO A 44 3.83 -7.58 7.02
CA PRO A 44 4.13 -8.99 7.27
C PRO A 44 3.60 -9.86 6.13
N GLU A 45 4.32 -10.94 5.87
CA GLU A 45 3.95 -11.91 4.84
C GLU A 45 3.93 -11.31 3.44
N ASP A 46 4.67 -10.21 3.27
CA ASP A 46 4.80 -9.53 1.99
C ASP A 46 3.45 -9.03 1.43
N ARG A 47 2.51 -8.72 2.32
CA ARG A 47 1.22 -8.19 1.89
C ARG A 47 1.35 -6.71 1.57
N ILE A 48 0.70 -6.30 0.47
CA ILE A 48 0.71 -4.91 0.01
C ILE A 48 -0.53 -4.21 0.54
N TYR A 49 -0.33 -3.04 1.16
CA TYR A 49 -1.41 -2.22 1.69
C TYR A 49 -1.36 -0.85 1.07
N LEU A 50 -2.51 -0.29 0.73
CA LEU A 50 -2.62 1.08 0.23
C LEU A 50 -3.03 2.02 1.35
N LYS A 51 -2.50 3.23 1.34
CA LYS A 51 -2.92 4.27 2.26
C LYS A 51 -4.32 4.73 1.88
N ALA A 52 -5.27 4.57 2.77
CA ALA A 52 -6.65 4.88 2.44
C ALA A 52 -7.45 5.23 3.68
N SER A 53 -8.38 6.16 3.50
CA SER A 53 -9.34 6.53 4.53
C SER A 53 -10.59 7.03 3.83
N GLY A 54 -11.69 7.16 4.58
CA GLY A 54 -12.94 7.67 4.04
C GLY A 54 -13.47 6.86 2.86
N PRO A 55 -13.94 7.53 1.80
CA PRO A 55 -14.55 6.82 0.68
C PRO A 55 -13.66 5.79 0.01
N LEU A 56 -12.35 6.05 -0.06
CA LEU A 56 -11.44 5.07 -0.67
C LEU A 56 -11.35 3.82 0.19
N ALA A 57 -11.28 3.99 1.52
CA ALA A 57 -11.27 2.83 2.41
C ALA A 57 -12.55 2.01 2.27
N GLU A 58 -13.68 2.69 2.12
CA GLU A 58 -14.95 1.99 1.91
C GLU A 58 -14.96 1.22 0.60
N ALA A 59 -14.43 1.83 -0.47
CA ALA A 59 -14.35 1.16 -1.75
C ALA A 59 -13.46 -0.08 -1.68
N LEU A 60 -12.33 0.03 -0.98
CA LEU A 60 -11.43 -1.11 -0.81
C LEU A 60 -12.11 -2.22 0.01
N ALA A 61 -12.81 -1.84 1.07
CA ALA A 61 -13.52 -2.83 1.89
C ALA A 61 -14.55 -3.60 1.08
N GLU A 62 -15.22 -2.93 0.14
CA GLU A 62 -16.19 -3.58 -0.74
C GLU A 62 -15.52 -4.59 -1.65
N GLU A 63 -14.24 -4.41 -1.95
CA GLU A 63 -13.49 -5.36 -2.75
C GLU A 63 -12.93 -6.51 -1.92
N GLY A 64 -13.25 -6.56 -0.63
CA GLY A 64 -12.74 -7.59 0.24
C GLY A 64 -11.43 -7.25 0.94
N SER A 65 -10.96 -6.02 0.80
CA SER A 65 -9.73 -5.61 1.45
C SER A 65 -9.87 -5.59 2.96
N GLU A 66 -8.74 -5.80 3.65
CA GLU A 66 -8.69 -5.79 5.10
C GLU A 66 -7.82 -4.63 5.56
N GLN A 67 -8.24 -3.99 6.65
CA GLN A 67 -7.48 -2.90 7.21
C GLN A 67 -6.27 -3.44 7.97
N PHE A 68 -5.13 -2.78 7.79
CA PHE A 68 -3.93 -3.15 8.52
C PHE A 68 -4.11 -2.85 10.00
N ALA A 69 -3.78 -3.83 10.82
CA ALA A 69 -3.86 -3.67 12.27
C ALA A 69 -2.68 -4.39 12.89
N TYR A 70 -2.23 -3.90 14.02
CA TYR A 70 -1.20 -4.59 14.77
C TYR A 70 -1.52 -4.51 16.26
N ASP A 71 -0.99 -5.48 16.99
CA ASP A 71 -1.17 -5.53 18.44
C ASP A 71 0.06 -4.96 19.12
N ARG A 72 -0.18 -4.09 20.06
CA ARG A 72 0.90 -3.50 20.82
C ARG A 72 0.43 -3.31 22.25
N ALA A 73 1.18 -3.86 23.19
CA ALA A 73 0.87 -3.73 24.60
C ALA A 73 -0.55 -4.19 24.93
N GLY A 74 -0.98 -5.26 24.27
CA GLY A 74 -2.29 -5.84 24.52
C GLY A 74 -3.44 -5.11 23.85
N LYS A 75 -3.13 -4.12 23.00
CA LYS A 75 -4.15 -3.39 22.26
C LYS A 75 -3.99 -3.60 20.78
N SER A 76 -5.12 -3.74 20.09
CA SER A 76 -5.14 -3.80 18.65
C SER A 76 -5.23 -2.37 18.11
N THR A 77 -4.27 -1.97 17.30
CA THR A 77 -4.23 -0.64 16.70
C THR A 77 -4.44 -0.76 15.20
N ARG A 78 -5.42 -0.03 14.70
CA ARG A 78 -5.71 0.00 13.27
C ARG A 78 -5.03 1.20 12.64
N MET A 79 -4.54 0.99 11.43
CA MET A 79 -3.85 2.04 10.70
C MET A 79 -4.61 2.36 9.42
N GLY A 80 -4.38 3.53 8.88
CA GLY A 80 -5.04 3.98 7.66
C GLY A 80 -4.47 3.34 6.40
N TYR A 81 -4.33 2.03 6.42
CA TYR A 81 -3.83 1.24 5.30
C TYR A 81 -4.70 0.02 5.12
N TRP A 82 -4.99 -0.31 3.86
CA TRP A 82 -5.89 -1.41 3.51
C TRP A 82 -5.24 -2.25 2.44
N THR A 83 -5.46 -3.56 2.48
CA THR A 83 -4.81 -4.44 1.50
C THR A 83 -5.19 -4.08 0.08
N LEU A 84 -4.22 -4.24 -0.82
CA LEU A 84 -4.50 -4.11 -2.24
C LEU A 84 -5.44 -5.25 -2.65
N PRO A 85 -6.53 -4.98 -3.38
CA PRO A 85 -7.44 -6.05 -3.79
C PRO A 85 -6.71 -7.16 -4.54
N ASP A 86 -7.13 -8.40 -4.30
CA ASP A 86 -6.47 -9.56 -4.90
C ASP A 86 -6.38 -9.46 -6.43
N ALA A 87 -7.42 -8.94 -7.05
CA ALA A 87 -7.45 -8.82 -8.51
C ALA A 87 -6.40 -7.84 -9.04
N ALA A 88 -5.87 -6.98 -8.19
CA ALA A 88 -4.88 -5.99 -8.61
C ALA A 88 -3.44 -6.42 -8.32
N ILE A 89 -3.23 -7.50 -7.56
CA ILE A 89 -1.89 -7.86 -7.11
C ILE A 89 -0.97 -8.21 -8.28
N ASP A 90 -1.51 -8.80 -9.33
CA ASP A 90 -0.72 -9.13 -10.52
C ASP A 90 -1.22 -8.40 -11.76
N ASP A 91 -1.88 -7.27 -11.54
CA ASP A 91 -2.42 -6.46 -12.63
C ASP A 91 -1.93 -5.02 -12.44
N PRO A 92 -0.83 -4.64 -13.10
CA PRO A 92 -0.25 -3.30 -12.91
C PRO A 92 -1.23 -2.17 -13.22
N GLU A 93 -2.10 -2.33 -14.19
CA GLU A 93 -3.06 -1.29 -14.52
C GLU A 93 -4.04 -1.06 -13.37
N ALA A 94 -4.61 -2.14 -12.84
CA ALA A 94 -5.53 -2.03 -11.72
C ALA A 94 -4.82 -1.54 -10.47
N ALA A 95 -3.60 -2.04 -10.21
CA ALA A 95 -2.83 -1.61 -9.04
C ALA A 95 -2.54 -0.12 -9.10
N CYS A 96 -2.14 0.38 -10.27
CA CYS A 96 -1.84 1.80 -10.42
C CYS A 96 -3.10 2.66 -10.31
N ASP A 97 -4.24 2.17 -10.78
CA ASP A 97 -5.49 2.92 -10.63
C ASP A 97 -5.84 3.11 -9.16
N TRP A 98 -5.74 2.04 -8.36
CA TRP A 98 -5.98 2.15 -6.93
C TRP A 98 -4.97 3.08 -6.27
N ALA A 99 -3.69 2.98 -6.67
CA ALA A 99 -2.64 3.81 -6.10
C ALA A 99 -2.85 5.29 -6.43
N ARG A 100 -3.30 5.59 -7.64
CA ARG A 100 -3.60 6.98 -8.02
C ARG A 100 -4.70 7.55 -7.14
N ARG A 101 -5.70 6.75 -6.82
CA ARG A 101 -6.76 7.18 -5.91
C ARG A 101 -6.21 7.44 -4.52
N ALA A 102 -5.29 6.57 -4.07
CA ALA A 102 -4.67 6.77 -2.76
C ALA A 102 -3.86 8.05 -2.73
N LEU A 103 -3.09 8.32 -3.78
CA LEU A 103 -2.29 9.55 -3.85
C LEU A 103 -3.18 10.78 -3.89
N ALA A 104 -4.26 10.73 -4.64
CA ALA A 104 -5.17 11.87 -4.73
C ALA A 104 -5.86 12.13 -3.40
N ALA A 105 -6.26 11.07 -2.71
CA ALA A 105 -6.98 11.22 -1.44
C ALA A 105 -6.08 11.66 -0.30
N SER A 106 -4.80 11.31 -0.36
CA SER A 106 -3.89 11.64 0.75
C SER A 106 -3.38 13.07 0.67
N GLY A 107 -3.95 13.83 -0.17
CA GLY A 107 -3.67 15.15 -0.08
C GLY A 107 -2.82 15.81 -0.95
N GLY A 108 -3.00 15.45 -1.40
CA GLY A 108 -2.44 16.24 -1.87
C GLY A 108 -2.20 17.43 -2.28
N PHE A 109 -2.34 17.97 -2.35
CA PHE A 109 -2.12 18.86 -2.84
C PHE A 109 -1.60 19.25 -3.17
N PRO A 110 -1.81 19.29 -3.49
CA PRO A 110 -0.93 19.50 -4.28
C PRO A 110 -0.16 20.01 -4.14
#